data_c8dcf6c9d7c85dc19a814962a88e8ce7
#
_entry.id   c8dcf6c9d7c85dc19a814962a88e8ce7
#
_cell.length_a   1.000
_cell.length_b   1.000
_cell.length_c   1.000
_cell.angle_alpha   90.00
_cell.angle_beta   90.00
_cell.angle_gamma   90.00
#
_symmetry.space_group_name_H-M   'P 1'
#
loop_
_entity.id
_entity.type
_entity.pdbx_description
1 polymer ?
#
loop_
_entity_poly.entity_id
_entity_poly.type
_entity_poly.pdbx_seq_one_letter_code
_entity_poly.pdbx_strand_id
1 'polypeptide(L)'
;MKLHYFHGRGALRELVMVRDGHRIELHIRPVGSGLWGLVALAGPDRGRPDGQFRRGPWKTQARAESVLRSVAGTMMGKGYEPRPGDYAVWSVTAQRLARMIGTTGDEQAGRPDADSDPFDPLA
;
A
#
# COMPACT_ATOMS: atom_id res chain seq x y z
N MET A 1 7.17 -1.63 -20.50
CA MET A 1 7.08 -0.95 -19.22
C MET A 1 5.66 -0.90 -18.76
N LYS A 2 5.44 -1.08 -17.50
CA LYS A 2 4.09 -1.22 -16.97
C LYS A 2 3.50 0.05 -16.37
N LEU A 3 4.18 1.17 -16.54
CA LEU A 3 3.73 2.42 -15.94
C LEU A 3 2.37 2.86 -16.45
N HIS A 4 2.05 2.54 -17.71
CA HIS A 4 0.75 2.92 -18.25
C HIS A 4 -0.40 2.29 -17.47
N TYR A 5 -0.14 1.22 -16.77
CA TYR A 5 -1.15 0.60 -15.94
C TYR A 5 -1.64 1.54 -14.83
N PHE A 6 -0.76 2.44 -14.39
CA PHE A 6 -1.11 3.38 -13.33
C PHE A 6 -1.86 4.60 -13.84
N HIS A 7 -2.09 4.68 -15.12
CA HIS A 7 -2.83 5.78 -15.72
C HIS A 7 -4.29 5.38 -15.99
N GLY A 8 -4.81 4.47 -15.21
CA GLY A 8 -6.17 4.01 -15.36
C GLY A 8 -7.18 5.13 -15.13
N ARG A 9 -8.39 4.88 -15.54
CA ARG A 9 -9.43 5.89 -15.50
C ARG A 9 -9.97 6.18 -14.13
N GLY A 10 -9.91 5.35 -13.24
CA GLY A 10 -10.43 5.60 -11.91
C GLY A 10 -9.33 5.82 -10.92
N ALA A 11 -9.72 5.96 -9.68
CA ALA A 11 -8.76 6.03 -8.59
C ALA A 11 -8.08 4.68 -8.43
N LEU A 12 -6.78 4.72 -8.21
CA LEU A 12 -6.01 3.51 -7.96
C LEU A 12 -6.06 3.22 -6.47
N ARG A 13 -6.96 2.34 -6.06
CA ARG A 13 -7.18 2.05 -4.65
C ARG A 13 -6.53 0.77 -4.16
N GLU A 14 -6.24 -0.14 -5.05
CA GLU A 14 -5.62 -1.41 -4.71
C GLU A 14 -4.65 -1.80 -5.79
N LEU A 15 -3.57 -2.42 -5.38
CA LEU A 15 -2.63 -2.96 -6.33
C LEU A 15 -2.02 -4.21 -5.74
N VAL A 16 -2.03 -5.29 -6.53
CA VAL A 16 -1.39 -6.55 -6.17
C VAL A 16 -0.14 -6.69 -7.00
N MET A 17 0.96 -7.04 -6.37
CA MET A 17 2.23 -7.26 -7.05
C MET A 17 2.81 -8.58 -6.57
N VAL A 18 3.50 -9.30 -7.45
CA VAL A 18 4.03 -10.61 -7.12
C VAL A 18 5.45 -10.75 -7.65
N ARG A 19 6.27 -11.48 -6.89
CA ARG A 19 7.61 -11.85 -7.30
C ARG A 19 7.97 -13.17 -6.63
N ASP A 20 8.24 -14.20 -7.44
CA ASP A 20 8.76 -15.49 -6.95
C ASP A 20 8.01 -16.04 -5.75
N GLY A 21 6.69 -16.05 -5.82
CA GLY A 21 5.87 -16.59 -4.75
C GLY A 21 5.64 -15.63 -3.59
N HIS A 22 6.19 -14.42 -3.63
CA HIS A 22 5.92 -13.38 -2.67
C HIS A 22 4.88 -12.43 -3.22
N ARG A 23 3.97 -12.02 -2.35
CA ARG A 23 2.86 -11.14 -2.72
C ARG A 23 2.92 -9.87 -1.91
N ILE A 24 2.65 -8.76 -2.57
CA ILE A 24 2.47 -7.47 -1.92
C ILE A 24 1.09 -6.96 -2.31
N GLU A 25 0.36 -6.45 -1.34
CA GLU A 25 -0.89 -5.76 -1.61
C GLU A 25 -0.80 -4.35 -1.05
N LEU A 26 -1.13 -3.40 -1.89
CA LEU A 26 -1.18 -1.99 -1.51
C LEU A 26 -2.64 -1.57 -1.50
N HIS A 27 -3.09 -1.00 -0.40
CA HIS A 27 -4.48 -0.62 -0.22
C HIS A 27 -4.59 0.83 0.23
N ILE A 28 -5.40 1.62 -0.47
CA ILE A 28 -5.75 2.96 -0.04
C ILE A 28 -7.13 2.89 0.55
N ARG A 29 -7.29 3.41 1.76
CA ARG A 29 -8.55 3.35 2.49
C ARG A 29 -8.85 4.68 3.15
N PRO A 30 -10.13 5.04 3.23
CA PRO A 30 -10.51 6.16 4.09
C PRO A 30 -10.30 5.75 5.54
N VAL A 31 -9.77 6.67 6.33
CA VAL A 31 -9.43 6.38 7.73
C VAL A 31 -10.19 7.28 8.70
N GLY A 32 -11.26 7.90 8.25
CA GLY A 32 -12.12 8.74 9.08
C GLY A 32 -11.83 10.22 8.86
N SER A 33 -12.83 11.05 9.17
CA SER A 33 -12.71 12.51 9.10
C SER A 33 -12.25 13.04 7.74
N GLY A 34 -12.59 12.33 6.67
CA GLY A 34 -12.18 12.75 5.34
C GLY A 34 -10.73 12.50 5.02
N LEU A 35 -10.03 11.72 5.83
CA LEU A 35 -8.62 11.44 5.64
C LEU A 35 -8.43 10.09 4.97
N TRP A 36 -7.25 9.89 4.41
CA TRP A 36 -6.91 8.69 3.65
C TRP A 36 -5.60 8.10 4.13
N GLY A 37 -5.52 6.78 4.09
CA GLY A 37 -4.30 6.09 4.50
C GLY A 37 -3.91 5.03 3.51
N LEU A 38 -2.66 4.57 3.63
CA LEU A 38 -2.11 3.50 2.82
C LEU A 38 -1.69 2.36 3.73
N VAL A 39 -2.12 1.16 3.38
CA VAL A 39 -1.68 -0.06 4.04
C VAL A 39 -0.98 -0.92 3.00
N ALA A 40 0.21 -1.37 3.31
CA ALA A 40 0.94 -2.32 2.48
C ALA A 40 1.12 -3.61 3.26
N LEU A 41 0.85 -4.73 2.62
CA LEU A 41 0.97 -6.04 3.21
C LEU A 41 1.84 -6.90 2.32
N ALA A 42 2.66 -7.74 2.93
CA ALA A 42 3.53 -8.63 2.18
C ALA A 42 3.56 -9.99 2.83
N GLY A 43 3.75 -11.01 2.03
CA GLY A 43 3.85 -12.37 2.53
C GLY A 43 3.83 -13.36 1.38
N PRO A 44 3.74 -14.65 1.71
CA PRO A 44 3.64 -15.68 0.66
C PRO A 44 2.36 -15.49 -0.14
N ASP A 45 2.45 -15.78 -1.43
CA ASP A 45 1.32 -15.55 -2.34
C ASP A 45 0.07 -16.32 -1.90
N ARG A 46 0.22 -17.45 -1.26
CA ARG A 46 -0.91 -18.25 -0.82
C ARG A 46 -0.98 -18.42 0.70
N GLY A 47 -0.43 -17.48 1.42
CA GLY A 47 -0.43 -17.55 2.86
C GLY A 47 -0.99 -16.32 3.49
N ARG A 48 -0.61 -16.10 4.73
CA ARG A 48 -0.98 -14.91 5.47
C ARG A 48 0.09 -13.85 5.32
N PRO A 49 -0.27 -12.57 5.41
CA PRO A 49 0.76 -11.54 5.37
C PRO A 49 1.64 -11.65 6.61
N ASP A 50 2.95 -11.52 6.40
CA ASP A 50 3.91 -11.53 7.49
C ASP A 50 4.66 -10.21 7.62
N GLY A 51 4.38 -9.25 6.75
CA GLY A 51 4.93 -7.90 6.83
C GLY A 51 3.83 -6.89 6.61
N GLN A 52 3.93 -5.76 7.28
CA GLN A 52 2.95 -4.71 7.13
C GLN A 52 3.59 -3.35 7.25
N PHE A 53 2.94 -2.37 6.66
CA PHE A 53 3.43 -1.02 6.60
C PHE A 53 2.22 -0.10 6.50
N ARG A 54 2.18 0.94 7.30
CA ARG A 54 1.06 1.88 7.31
C ARG A 54 1.58 3.29 7.18
N ARG A 55 0.91 4.08 6.38
CA ARG A 55 1.25 5.46 6.16
C ARG A 55 0.01 6.33 6.13
N GLY A 56 0.20 7.59 6.46
CA GLY A 56 -0.86 8.56 6.50
C GLY A 56 -1.15 8.98 7.93
N PRO A 57 -2.25 9.67 8.14
CA PRO A 57 -3.28 9.97 7.14
C PRO A 57 -2.96 11.19 6.29
N TRP A 58 -3.60 11.27 5.13
CA TRP A 58 -3.48 12.40 4.22
C TRP A 58 -4.86 13.00 3.98
N LYS A 59 -4.88 14.26 3.59
CA LYS A 59 -6.14 14.96 3.39
C LYS A 59 -6.86 14.62 2.11
N THR A 60 -6.14 14.07 1.13
CA THR A 60 -6.74 13.76 -0.16
C THR A 60 -6.40 12.35 -0.59
N GLN A 61 -7.30 11.74 -1.34
CA GLN A 61 -7.05 10.45 -1.95
C GLN A 61 -5.90 10.55 -2.95
N ALA A 62 -5.80 11.67 -3.66
CA ALA A 62 -4.74 11.87 -4.64
C ALA A 62 -3.37 11.79 -4.00
N ARG A 63 -3.22 12.31 -2.80
CA ARG A 63 -1.94 12.21 -2.10
C ARG A 63 -1.61 10.76 -1.75
N ALA A 64 -2.61 10.03 -1.26
CA ALA A 64 -2.43 8.62 -0.95
C ALA A 64 -2.05 7.83 -2.20
N GLU A 65 -2.69 8.11 -3.33
CA GLU A 65 -2.35 7.44 -4.58
C GLU A 65 -0.94 7.75 -5.03
N SER A 66 -0.50 8.99 -4.83
CA SER A 66 0.86 9.37 -5.18
C SER A 66 1.87 8.54 -4.39
N VAL A 67 1.60 8.34 -3.11
CA VAL A 67 2.48 7.52 -2.27
C VAL A 67 2.40 6.06 -2.71
N LEU A 68 1.23 5.57 -3.03
CA LEU A 68 1.08 4.19 -3.52
C LEU A 68 1.93 3.99 -4.77
N ARG A 69 1.87 4.91 -5.71
CA ARG A 69 2.65 4.79 -6.94
C ARG A 69 4.15 4.81 -6.67
N SER A 70 4.56 5.60 -5.71
CA SER A 70 5.96 5.65 -5.32
C SER A 70 6.43 4.33 -4.74
N VAL A 71 5.64 3.75 -3.85
CA VAL A 71 5.96 2.45 -3.27
C VAL A 71 5.98 1.37 -4.36
N ALA A 72 4.97 1.40 -5.24
CA ALA A 72 4.90 0.42 -6.32
C ALA A 72 6.13 0.52 -7.22
N GLY A 73 6.55 1.73 -7.55
CA GLY A 73 7.75 1.92 -8.36
C GLY A 73 8.98 1.32 -7.71
N THR A 74 9.12 1.53 -6.40
CA THR A 74 10.23 0.94 -5.66
C THR A 74 10.18 -0.58 -5.73
N MET A 75 9.01 -1.16 -5.54
CA MET A 75 8.86 -2.61 -5.58
C MET A 75 9.10 -3.16 -6.98
N MET A 76 8.66 -2.45 -8.01
CA MET A 76 8.96 -2.86 -9.38
C MET A 76 10.46 -2.86 -9.64
N GLY A 77 11.17 -1.92 -9.07
CA GLY A 77 12.63 -1.90 -9.15
C GLY A 77 13.27 -3.10 -8.47
N LYS A 78 12.56 -3.75 -7.58
CA LYS A 78 13.03 -4.96 -6.90
C LYS A 78 12.54 -6.24 -7.57
N GLY A 79 11.89 -6.13 -8.71
CA GLY A 79 11.47 -7.29 -9.48
C GLY A 79 10.02 -7.70 -9.30
N TYR A 80 9.25 -6.99 -8.48
CA TYR A 80 7.83 -7.28 -8.36
C TYR A 80 7.09 -6.80 -9.59
N GLU A 81 6.07 -7.55 -9.98
CA GLU A 81 5.26 -7.22 -11.14
C GLU A 81 3.81 -7.02 -10.74
N PRO A 82 3.17 -5.96 -11.24
CA PRO A 82 1.75 -5.77 -11.00
C PRO A 82 0.94 -6.90 -11.60
N ARG A 83 -0.11 -7.30 -10.89
CA ARG A 83 -1.05 -8.33 -11.33
C ARG A 83 -2.44 -7.73 -11.40
N PRO A 84 -2.77 -7.03 -12.49
CA PRO A 84 -4.05 -6.33 -12.57
C PRO A 84 -5.26 -7.26 -12.55
N GLY A 85 -5.07 -8.51 -12.94
CA GLY A 85 -6.16 -9.47 -12.92
C GLY A 85 -6.38 -10.16 -11.59
N ASP A 86 -5.50 -9.93 -10.62
CA ASP A 86 -5.60 -10.59 -9.31
C ASP A 86 -6.46 -9.77 -8.37
N TYR A 87 -7.23 -10.48 -7.56
CA TYR A 87 -7.98 -9.83 -6.49
C TYR A 87 -7.14 -9.76 -5.23
N ALA A 88 -7.31 -8.69 -4.49
CA ALA A 88 -6.70 -8.59 -3.19
C ALA A 88 -7.32 -9.64 -2.27
N VAL A 89 -6.47 -10.37 -1.55
CA VAL A 89 -6.95 -11.42 -0.65
C VAL A 89 -6.78 -11.06 0.81
N TRP A 90 -6.07 -9.97 1.09
CA TRP A 90 -5.85 -9.52 2.46
C TRP A 90 -6.64 -8.26 2.80
N SER A 91 -7.80 -8.10 2.18
CA SER A 91 -8.60 -6.88 2.34
C SER A 91 -9.08 -6.67 3.77
N VAL A 92 -9.44 -7.75 4.47
CA VAL A 92 -9.90 -7.62 5.86
C VAL A 92 -8.77 -7.13 6.74
N THR A 93 -7.59 -7.67 6.58
CA THR A 93 -6.42 -7.23 7.34
C THR A 93 -6.10 -5.77 7.01
N ALA A 94 -6.16 -5.41 5.73
CA ALA A 94 -5.91 -4.03 5.32
C ALA A 94 -6.89 -3.06 5.96
N GLN A 95 -8.17 -3.43 6.01
CA GLN A 95 -9.18 -2.58 6.60
C GLN A 95 -8.94 -2.39 8.10
N ARG A 96 -8.58 -3.45 8.79
CA ARG A 96 -8.29 -3.38 10.21
C ARG A 96 -7.11 -2.45 10.48
N LEU A 97 -6.06 -2.57 9.69
CA LEU A 97 -4.88 -1.73 9.86
C LEU A 97 -5.16 -0.28 9.49
N ALA A 98 -6.02 -0.05 8.51
CA ALA A 98 -6.41 1.30 8.14
C ALA A 98 -7.11 2.02 9.30
N ARG A 99 -7.93 1.30 10.04
CA ARG A 99 -8.59 1.88 11.22
C ARG A 99 -7.56 2.33 12.25
N MET A 100 -6.47 1.60 12.36
CA MET A 100 -5.42 1.98 13.30
C MET A 100 -4.71 3.25 12.87
N ILE A 101 -4.60 3.51 11.58
CA ILE A 101 -4.07 4.78 11.09
C ILE A 101 -4.96 5.93 11.59
N GLY A 102 -6.28 5.74 11.49
CA GLY A 102 -7.21 6.76 11.92
C GLY A 102 -7.10 7.11 13.39
N THR A 103 -6.82 6.12 14.24
CA THR A 103 -6.73 6.35 15.68
C THR A 103 -5.37 6.89 16.11
N THR A 104 -4.33 6.58 15.36
CA THR A 104 -2.96 7.01 15.73
C THR A 104 -2.38 7.95 14.70
N GLY A 105 -3.24 8.55 13.88
CA GLY A 105 -2.79 9.34 12.75
C GLY A 105 -1.87 10.49 13.10
N ASP A 106 -2.17 11.18 14.19
CA ASP A 106 -1.36 12.33 14.58
C ASP A 106 0.07 11.95 14.87
N GLU A 107 0.27 10.84 15.54
CA GLU A 107 1.61 10.37 15.85
C GLU A 107 2.35 10.01 14.57
N GLN A 108 1.68 9.28 13.70
CA GLN A 108 2.33 8.83 12.48
C GLN A 108 2.58 9.95 11.50
N ALA A 109 1.66 10.88 11.41
CA ALA A 109 1.82 12.01 10.51
C ALA A 109 2.97 12.91 10.91
N GLY A 110 3.31 12.93 12.20
CA GLY A 110 4.38 13.77 12.69
C GLY A 110 5.76 13.13 12.68
N ARG A 111 5.87 11.89 12.24
CA ARG A 111 7.17 11.22 12.25
C ARG A 111 7.98 11.54 11.02
N PRO A 112 9.16 12.12 11.20
CA PRO A 112 9.98 12.44 10.04
C PRO A 112 10.54 11.21 9.34
N ASP A 113 10.76 10.14 10.07
CA ASP A 113 11.31 8.92 9.50
C ASP A 113 10.30 8.11 8.70
N ALA A 114 9.07 8.55 8.66
CA ALA A 114 8.05 7.85 7.89
C ALA A 114 8.41 7.73 6.42
N ASP A 115 9.24 8.63 5.93
CA ASP A 115 9.62 8.64 4.53
C ASP A 115 10.98 8.01 4.27
N SER A 116 11.74 7.74 5.31
CA SER A 116 13.14 7.36 5.14
C SER A 116 13.32 5.87 4.97
N ASP A 117 12.35 5.08 5.36
CA ASP A 117 12.50 3.64 5.35
C ASP A 117 11.30 2.99 4.68
N PRO A 118 11.33 2.91 3.36
CA PRO A 118 10.22 2.30 2.66
C PRO A 118 10.10 0.84 3.03
N PHE A 119 8.88 0.37 2.99
CA PHE A 119 8.56 -1.01 3.24
C PHE A 119 9.39 -1.91 2.31
N ASP A 120 10.09 -2.86 2.89
CA ASP A 120 10.93 -3.78 2.11
C ASP A 120 10.69 -5.21 2.58
N PRO A 121 9.84 -5.95 1.91
CA PRO A 121 9.54 -7.31 2.31
C PRO A 121 10.70 -8.27 2.10
N LEU A 122 11.76 -7.81 1.44
CA LEU A 122 12.92 -8.66 1.19
C LEU A 122 14.04 -8.42 2.21
N ALA A 123 13.86 -7.45 3.08
CA ALA A 123 14.87 -7.14 4.08
C ALA A 123 14.93 -8.18 5.18
#